data_f12a1d63b0b518074a850050ea620d5e
#
_entry.id   f12a1d63b0b518074a850050ea620d5e
#
_cell.length_a   1.000
_cell.length_b   1.000
_cell.length_c   1.000
_cell.angle_alpha   90.00
_cell.angle_beta   90.00
_cell.angle_gamma   90.00
#
_symmetry.space_group_name_H-M   'P 1'
#
loop_
_entity.id
_entity.type
_entity.pdbx_description
1 polymer ?
#
loop_
_entity_poly.entity_id
_entity_poly.type
_entity_poly.pdbx_seq_one_letter_code
_entity_poly.pdbx_strand_id
1 'polypeptide(L)'
;NWARIRRWAMTNGYHFATGQCGVVSGGGPATSSNHPVVKIGWYDAVKFCNARSQFEGLMPTYYTTAGQTNVYKSNVVDLTSACVNWNANGYRLPTEAEWEKAARGGMTAREYPWGDALAASNALYAAAGTSNVASYAANGYGVRDAAGNAAEWCWDWSGSYADRTAANPTGPATGTVRVVRGGSWSNASAGLRCAARASLVPASSNTVVGLRCVRR
;
A
#
# COMPACT_ATOMS: atom_id res chain seq x y z
N ASN A 1 9.32 -10.51 3.56
CA ASN A 1 9.62 -9.24 4.23
C ASN A 1 10.40 -8.33 3.28
N TRP A 2 10.31 -7.00 3.47
CA TRP A 2 10.90 -5.98 2.62
C TRP A 2 12.40 -6.19 2.38
N ALA A 3 13.18 -6.33 3.42
CA ALA A 3 14.64 -6.40 3.33
C ALA A 3 15.13 -7.60 2.49
N ARG A 4 14.48 -8.76 2.64
CA ARG A 4 14.83 -9.97 1.87
C ARG A 4 14.53 -9.79 0.39
N ILE A 5 13.35 -9.30 0.05
CA ILE A 5 12.94 -9.11 -1.34
C ILE A 5 13.77 -8.00 -1.99
N ARG A 6 14.00 -6.88 -1.28
CA ARG A 6 14.84 -5.78 -1.78
C ARG A 6 16.27 -6.24 -2.11
N ARG A 7 16.88 -7.05 -1.25
CA ARG A 7 18.24 -7.60 -1.50
C ARG A 7 18.27 -8.41 -2.79
N TRP A 8 17.34 -9.33 -2.97
CA TRP A 8 17.23 -10.12 -4.19
C TRP A 8 16.94 -9.24 -5.41
N ALA A 9 16.02 -8.30 -5.29
CA ALA A 9 15.61 -7.43 -6.36
C ALA A 9 16.78 -6.60 -6.93
N MET A 10 17.63 -6.05 -6.04
CA MET A 10 18.80 -5.27 -6.48
C MET A 10 19.79 -6.07 -7.32
N THR A 11 19.92 -7.39 -7.09
CA THR A 11 20.73 -8.27 -7.93
C THR A 11 20.02 -8.75 -9.20
N ASN A 12 18.71 -8.43 -9.34
CA ASN A 12 17.88 -8.81 -10.48
C ASN A 12 17.37 -7.58 -11.28
N GLY A 13 18.13 -6.48 -11.23
CA GLY A 13 17.92 -5.29 -12.06
C GLY A 13 16.84 -4.32 -11.54
N TYR A 14 16.37 -4.49 -10.30
CA TYR A 14 15.49 -3.53 -9.68
C TYR A 14 16.26 -2.40 -8.97
N HIS A 15 15.78 -1.18 -9.11
CA HIS A 15 16.33 0.00 -8.45
C HIS A 15 15.27 0.69 -7.61
N PHE A 16 15.56 0.82 -6.30
CA PHE A 16 14.71 1.52 -5.33
C PHE A 16 15.45 2.73 -4.79
N ALA A 17 14.92 3.91 -5.00
CA ALA A 17 15.44 5.16 -4.45
C ALA A 17 15.00 5.37 -3.00
N THR A 18 13.88 4.74 -2.61
CA THR A 18 13.18 4.96 -1.35
C THR A 18 12.86 3.62 -0.66
N GLY A 19 12.40 3.69 0.59
CA GLY A 19 11.97 2.54 1.37
C GLY A 19 12.91 2.20 2.53
N GLN A 20 12.32 2.14 3.72
CA GLN A 20 13.00 1.79 4.97
C GLN A 20 12.09 0.88 5.80
N CYS A 21 12.69 0.01 6.62
CA CYS A 21 11.94 -0.86 7.52
C CYS A 21 11.53 -0.07 8.76
N GLY A 22 10.24 0.23 8.90
CA GLY A 22 9.64 0.92 10.04
C GLY A 22 10.26 2.25 10.42
N VAL A 23 9.76 2.81 11.50
CA VAL A 23 10.32 3.99 12.16
C VAL A 23 10.13 3.86 13.68
N VAL A 24 11.14 4.24 14.45
CA VAL A 24 11.09 4.32 15.91
C VAL A 24 10.94 5.76 16.38
N SER A 25 10.67 5.95 17.68
CA SER A 25 10.70 7.28 18.30
C SER A 25 12.02 8.00 17.99
N GLY A 26 11.92 9.27 17.57
CA GLY A 26 13.07 10.02 17.07
C GLY A 26 13.33 9.89 15.56
N GLY A 27 12.50 9.14 14.81
CA GLY A 27 12.49 9.11 13.34
C GLY A 27 13.51 8.19 12.68
N GLY A 28 14.32 7.46 13.46
CA GLY A 28 15.26 6.46 12.95
C GLY A 28 14.57 5.21 12.40
N PRO A 29 15.29 4.38 11.60
CA PRO A 29 14.75 3.11 11.13
C PRO A 29 14.53 2.12 12.28
N ALA A 30 13.49 1.28 12.18
CA ALA A 30 13.31 0.18 13.11
C ALA A 30 14.38 -0.90 12.88
N THR A 31 14.84 -1.51 13.97
CA THR A 31 15.84 -2.59 13.93
C THR A 31 15.21 -3.94 13.53
N SER A 32 13.92 -4.12 13.82
CA SER A 32 13.19 -5.35 13.47
C SER A 32 12.72 -5.33 12.03
N SER A 33 13.02 -6.39 11.29
CA SER A 33 12.52 -6.61 9.92
C SER A 33 11.02 -6.91 9.83
N ASN A 34 10.35 -7.01 10.97
CA ASN A 34 8.90 -7.24 11.06
C ASN A 34 8.07 -5.95 11.09
N HIS A 35 8.71 -4.80 11.12
CA HIS A 35 8.00 -3.53 10.92
C HIS A 35 7.55 -3.37 9.46
N PRO A 36 6.47 -2.59 9.18
CA PRO A 36 6.08 -2.29 7.81
C PRO A 36 7.20 -1.53 7.09
N VAL A 37 7.31 -1.68 5.78
CA VAL A 37 8.13 -0.74 5.02
C VAL A 37 7.44 0.62 5.03
N VAL A 38 8.23 1.67 5.27
CA VAL A 38 7.82 3.09 5.20
C VAL A 38 8.86 3.90 4.44
N LYS A 39 8.66 5.21 4.29
CA LYS A 39 9.51 6.07 3.43
C LYS A 39 9.64 5.51 2.01
N ILE A 40 8.60 4.90 1.49
CA ILE A 40 8.57 4.34 0.15
C ILE A 40 7.64 5.18 -0.74
N GLY A 41 8.16 5.69 -1.85
CA GLY A 41 7.35 6.35 -2.88
C GLY A 41 6.51 5.34 -3.67
N TRP A 42 5.44 5.82 -4.31
CA TRP A 42 4.53 4.99 -5.08
C TRP A 42 5.25 4.20 -6.19
N TYR A 43 6.19 4.83 -6.90
CA TYR A 43 6.96 4.16 -7.95
C TYR A 43 7.78 2.98 -7.42
N ASP A 44 8.39 3.13 -6.26
CA ASP A 44 9.16 2.06 -5.62
C ASP A 44 8.24 0.97 -5.03
N ALA A 45 7.06 1.35 -4.55
CA ALA A 45 6.05 0.39 -4.10
C ALA A 45 5.55 -0.50 -5.25
N VAL A 46 5.32 0.07 -6.44
CA VAL A 46 4.95 -0.66 -7.66
C VAL A 46 6.08 -1.60 -8.11
N LYS A 47 7.32 -1.10 -8.15
CA LYS A 47 8.49 -1.94 -8.47
C LYS A 47 8.67 -3.08 -7.46
N PHE A 48 8.40 -2.83 -6.18
CA PHE A 48 8.46 -3.86 -5.15
C PHE A 48 7.42 -4.97 -5.36
N CYS A 49 6.22 -4.65 -5.79
CA CYS A 49 5.21 -5.66 -6.15
C CYS A 49 5.72 -6.58 -7.28
N ASN A 50 6.33 -6.02 -8.32
CA ASN A 50 6.94 -6.81 -9.39
C ASN A 50 8.12 -7.66 -8.89
N ALA A 51 9.00 -7.06 -8.08
CA ALA A 51 10.14 -7.77 -7.50
C ALA A 51 9.68 -8.96 -6.65
N ARG A 52 8.63 -8.76 -5.84
CA ARG A 52 8.04 -9.83 -5.04
C ARG A 52 7.43 -10.92 -5.92
N SER A 53 6.74 -10.54 -6.99
CA SER A 53 6.18 -11.50 -7.95
C SER A 53 7.27 -12.37 -8.54
N GLN A 54 8.30 -11.78 -9.11
CA GLN A 54 9.41 -12.54 -9.72
C GLN A 54 10.20 -13.36 -8.69
N PHE A 55 10.40 -12.84 -7.47
CA PHE A 55 11.03 -13.58 -6.38
C PHE A 55 10.26 -14.86 -6.00
N GLU A 56 8.94 -14.85 -6.10
CA GLU A 56 8.06 -15.97 -5.81
C GLU A 56 7.69 -16.80 -7.07
N GLY A 57 8.32 -16.53 -8.23
CA GLY A 57 8.08 -17.25 -9.49
C GLY A 57 6.72 -16.91 -10.14
N LEU A 58 6.15 -15.75 -9.80
CA LEU A 58 4.86 -15.29 -10.33
C LEU A 58 5.05 -14.30 -11.47
N MET A 59 4.02 -14.13 -12.30
CA MET A 59 4.01 -13.17 -13.40
C MET A 59 3.97 -11.73 -12.85
N PRO A 60 4.92 -10.85 -13.23
CA PRO A 60 4.87 -9.43 -12.86
C PRO A 60 3.61 -8.76 -13.38
N THR A 61 3.13 -7.77 -12.64
CA THR A 61 1.88 -7.05 -12.96
C THR A 61 2.14 -5.76 -13.74
N TYR A 62 3.28 -5.08 -13.51
CA TYR A 62 3.51 -3.74 -14.03
C TYR A 62 4.61 -3.71 -15.09
N TYR A 63 4.35 -2.98 -16.19
CA TYR A 63 5.24 -2.85 -17.34
C TYR A 63 5.46 -1.37 -17.66
N THR A 64 6.55 -1.04 -18.35
CA THR A 64 6.88 0.34 -18.68
C THR A 64 6.04 0.92 -19.83
N THR A 65 5.38 0.05 -20.62
CA THR A 65 4.56 0.43 -21.77
C THR A 65 3.29 -0.40 -21.86
N ALA A 66 2.30 0.08 -22.61
CA ALA A 66 1.04 -0.62 -22.85
C ALA A 66 1.20 -1.97 -23.58
N GLY A 67 2.31 -2.17 -24.31
CA GLY A 67 2.62 -3.45 -24.94
C GLY A 67 3.06 -4.55 -23.96
N GLN A 68 3.24 -4.23 -22.70
CA GLN A 68 3.54 -5.15 -21.59
C GLN A 68 4.73 -6.10 -21.86
N THR A 69 5.75 -5.62 -22.57
CA THR A 69 6.95 -6.39 -22.90
C THR A 69 8.08 -6.18 -21.88
N ASN A 70 8.21 -4.96 -21.36
CA ASN A 70 9.30 -4.58 -20.47
C ASN A 70 8.79 -4.42 -19.03
N VAL A 71 9.16 -5.35 -18.16
CA VAL A 71 8.82 -5.30 -16.73
C VAL A 71 9.36 -4.03 -16.09
N TYR A 72 8.51 -3.32 -15.33
CA TYR A 72 8.91 -2.10 -14.66
C TYR A 72 9.81 -2.40 -13.46
N LYS A 73 11.10 -2.09 -13.58
CA LYS A 73 12.14 -2.39 -12.58
C LYS A 73 12.93 -1.17 -12.11
N SER A 74 13.00 -0.11 -12.91
CA SER A 74 13.88 1.05 -12.64
C SER A 74 13.25 2.36 -13.09
N ASN A 75 13.86 3.47 -12.71
CA ASN A 75 13.45 4.83 -13.04
C ASN A 75 12.10 5.24 -12.43
N VAL A 76 11.61 6.38 -12.85
CA VAL A 76 10.30 6.94 -12.54
C VAL A 76 9.50 6.97 -13.82
N VAL A 77 8.42 6.20 -13.89
CA VAL A 77 7.55 6.10 -15.07
C VAL A 77 6.10 6.22 -14.61
N ASP A 78 5.37 7.17 -15.17
CA ASP A 78 3.94 7.30 -14.92
C ASP A 78 3.18 6.22 -15.69
N LEU A 79 2.72 5.23 -14.94
CA LEU A 79 2.01 4.09 -15.48
C LEU A 79 0.53 4.42 -15.68
N THR A 80 0.03 4.09 -16.87
CA THR A 80 -1.41 4.04 -17.15
C THR A 80 -1.98 2.66 -16.88
N SER A 81 -3.29 2.51 -16.85
CA SER A 81 -3.95 1.20 -16.68
C SER A 81 -3.56 0.19 -17.77
N ALA A 82 -3.22 0.66 -18.98
CA ALA A 82 -2.73 -0.20 -20.06
C ALA A 82 -1.34 -0.82 -19.78
N CYS A 83 -0.55 -0.21 -18.89
CA CYS A 83 0.74 -0.75 -18.44
C CYS A 83 0.60 -1.84 -17.38
N VAL A 84 -0.62 -2.19 -16.98
CA VAL A 84 -0.91 -3.15 -15.92
C VAL A 84 -1.52 -4.42 -16.51
N ASN A 85 -0.89 -5.56 -16.27
CA ASN A 85 -1.51 -6.84 -16.54
C ASN A 85 -2.44 -7.23 -15.37
N TRP A 86 -3.70 -6.82 -15.45
CA TRP A 86 -4.71 -7.09 -14.43
C TRP A 86 -5.05 -8.58 -14.27
N ASN A 87 -4.64 -9.43 -15.24
CA ASN A 87 -4.81 -10.88 -15.20
C ASN A 87 -3.59 -11.62 -14.65
N ALA A 88 -2.50 -10.92 -14.35
CA ALA A 88 -1.31 -11.53 -13.75
C ALA A 88 -1.64 -12.14 -12.37
N ASN A 89 -1.01 -13.27 -12.07
CA ASN A 89 -1.11 -13.91 -10.75
C ASN A 89 -0.10 -13.34 -9.73
N GLY A 90 0.70 -12.36 -10.14
CA GLY A 90 1.65 -11.68 -9.29
C GLY A 90 1.03 -10.61 -8.40
N TYR A 91 1.91 -9.98 -7.63
CA TYR A 91 1.53 -8.94 -6.68
C TYR A 91 1.37 -7.57 -7.35
N ARG A 92 0.44 -6.79 -6.81
CA ARG A 92 0.21 -5.39 -7.17
C ARG A 92 -0.25 -4.58 -5.96
N LEU A 93 -0.28 -3.27 -6.10
CA LEU A 93 -1.02 -2.43 -5.16
C LEU A 93 -2.53 -2.71 -5.27
N PRO A 94 -3.28 -2.62 -4.19
CA PRO A 94 -4.74 -2.65 -4.27
C PRO A 94 -5.24 -1.42 -5.03
N THR A 95 -6.36 -1.55 -5.73
CA THR A 95 -7.17 -0.38 -6.04
C THR A 95 -7.76 0.18 -4.75
N GLU A 96 -8.18 1.44 -4.77
CA GLU A 96 -8.80 2.05 -3.58
C GLU A 96 -10.04 1.28 -3.13
N ALA A 97 -10.86 0.83 -4.09
CA ALA A 97 -12.07 0.06 -3.81
C ALA A 97 -11.76 -1.32 -3.21
N GLU A 98 -10.74 -2.01 -3.70
CA GLU A 98 -10.28 -3.28 -3.13
C GLU A 98 -9.74 -3.08 -1.71
N TRP A 99 -8.97 -2.02 -1.50
CA TRP A 99 -8.45 -1.67 -0.19
C TRP A 99 -9.58 -1.46 0.82
N GLU A 100 -10.57 -0.63 0.48
CA GLU A 100 -11.69 -0.33 1.39
C GLU A 100 -12.55 -1.57 1.65
N LYS A 101 -12.84 -2.37 0.63
CA LYS A 101 -13.56 -3.65 0.80
C LYS A 101 -12.81 -4.59 1.74
N ALA A 102 -11.50 -4.72 1.59
CA ALA A 102 -10.67 -5.54 2.46
C ALA A 102 -10.63 -5.00 3.90
N ALA A 103 -10.49 -3.68 4.07
CA ALA A 103 -10.45 -3.04 5.36
C ALA A 103 -11.78 -3.19 6.12
N ARG A 104 -12.93 -3.13 5.44
CA ARG A 104 -14.25 -3.33 6.06
C ARG A 104 -14.50 -4.74 6.57
N GLY A 105 -13.76 -5.76 6.12
CA GLY A 105 -13.85 -7.11 6.64
C GLY A 105 -15.24 -7.75 6.56
N GLY A 106 -16.07 -7.36 5.58
CA GLY A 106 -17.45 -7.83 5.41
C GLY A 106 -18.51 -7.00 6.15
N MET A 107 -18.11 -6.01 6.95
CA MET A 107 -19.05 -5.13 7.64
C MET A 107 -19.47 -3.95 6.76
N THR A 108 -20.78 -3.63 6.80
CA THR A 108 -21.35 -2.46 6.14
C THR A 108 -21.56 -1.32 7.14
N ALA A 109 -21.39 -0.08 6.69
CA ALA A 109 -21.67 1.15 7.43
C ALA A 109 -20.95 1.29 8.79
N ARG A 110 -19.83 0.57 9.01
CA ARG A 110 -19.01 0.73 10.21
C ARG A 110 -17.84 1.68 9.97
N GLU A 111 -17.43 2.37 11.03
CA GLU A 111 -16.34 3.34 10.95
C GLU A 111 -14.98 2.65 10.79
N TYR A 112 -14.71 1.59 11.56
CA TYR A 112 -13.43 0.91 11.62
C TYR A 112 -13.54 -0.56 11.19
N PRO A 113 -12.41 -1.26 10.94
CA PRO A 113 -12.38 -2.67 10.53
C PRO A 113 -13.04 -3.66 11.50
N TRP A 114 -13.34 -3.25 12.72
CA TRP A 114 -13.91 -4.06 13.80
C TRP A 114 -15.24 -3.50 14.37
N GLY A 115 -15.73 -2.36 13.90
CA GLY A 115 -16.97 -1.71 14.39
C GLY A 115 -16.86 -0.20 14.48
N ASP A 116 -17.56 0.42 15.44
CA ASP A 116 -17.66 1.88 15.54
C ASP A 116 -16.85 2.47 16.72
N ALA A 117 -16.31 1.63 17.60
CA ALA A 117 -15.48 2.07 18.70
C ALA A 117 -13.99 1.83 18.42
N LEU A 118 -13.16 2.84 18.67
CA LEU A 118 -11.72 2.74 18.58
C LEU A 118 -11.09 2.64 19.98
N ALA A 119 -10.23 1.66 20.18
CA ALA A 119 -9.41 1.50 21.36
C ALA A 119 -7.94 1.26 20.96
N ALA A 120 -7.00 1.56 21.85
CA ALA A 120 -5.57 1.32 21.63
C ALA A 120 -5.22 -0.17 21.40
N SER A 121 -6.10 -1.08 21.80
CA SER A 121 -5.99 -2.51 21.54
C SER A 121 -6.36 -2.91 20.10
N ASN A 122 -6.94 -2.02 19.33
CA ASN A 122 -7.40 -2.30 17.96
C ASN A 122 -6.40 -1.92 16.88
N ALA A 123 -5.63 -0.82 17.10
CA ALA A 123 -4.73 -0.28 16.09
C ALA A 123 -3.62 0.54 16.74
N LEU A 124 -2.52 0.75 16.01
CA LEU A 124 -1.47 1.69 16.38
C LEU A 124 -1.76 3.06 15.78
N TYR A 125 -2.02 4.05 16.64
CA TYR A 125 -2.28 5.44 16.26
C TYR A 125 -1.82 6.39 17.37
N ALA A 126 -1.72 7.68 17.10
CA ALA A 126 -1.24 8.68 18.05
C ALA A 126 0.03 8.25 18.80
N ALA A 127 0.94 7.56 18.10
CA ALA A 127 2.16 6.97 18.63
C ALA A 127 3.41 7.69 18.11
N ALA A 128 4.59 7.29 18.59
CA ALA A 128 5.86 7.89 18.20
C ALA A 128 6.62 7.14 17.08
N GLY A 129 6.02 6.06 16.55
CA GLY A 129 6.64 5.24 15.50
C GLY A 129 5.79 4.04 15.15
N THR A 130 6.27 3.21 14.22
CA THR A 130 5.60 1.97 13.79
C THR A 130 5.79 0.84 14.81
N SER A 131 4.93 -0.17 14.77
CA SER A 131 5.10 -1.46 15.47
C SER A 131 5.31 -2.60 14.48
N ASN A 132 5.61 -3.81 14.98
CA ASN A 132 5.62 -5.00 14.17
C ASN A 132 4.28 -5.20 13.47
N VAL A 133 4.31 -5.65 12.22
CA VAL A 133 3.09 -6.00 11.49
C VAL A 133 2.37 -7.17 12.17
N ALA A 134 1.05 -7.21 11.99
CA ALA A 134 0.18 -8.24 12.56
C ALA A 134 0.13 -8.25 14.11
N SER A 135 0.43 -7.12 14.75
CA SER A 135 0.36 -6.97 16.20
C SER A 135 -1.08 -6.88 16.74
N TYR A 136 -2.04 -6.57 15.90
CA TYR A 136 -3.45 -6.38 16.26
C TYR A 136 -4.34 -7.47 15.66
N ALA A 137 -5.56 -7.59 16.19
CA ALA A 137 -6.54 -8.57 15.74
C ALA A 137 -6.87 -8.38 14.24
N ALA A 138 -7.16 -9.48 13.57
CA ALA A 138 -7.64 -9.45 12.19
C ALA A 138 -9.11 -9.03 12.14
N ASN A 139 -9.52 -8.38 11.04
CA ASN A 139 -10.92 -8.16 10.73
C ASN A 139 -11.62 -9.43 10.21
N GLY A 140 -12.90 -9.35 9.85
CA GLY A 140 -13.69 -10.49 9.39
C GLY A 140 -13.19 -11.18 8.13
N TYR A 141 -12.30 -10.56 7.36
CA TYR A 141 -11.62 -11.16 6.21
C TYR A 141 -10.19 -11.64 6.52
N GLY A 142 -9.78 -11.64 7.79
CA GLY A 142 -8.43 -12.04 8.19
C GLY A 142 -7.36 -10.96 7.93
N VAL A 143 -7.74 -9.75 7.52
CA VAL A 143 -6.81 -8.65 7.26
C VAL A 143 -6.41 -7.98 8.58
N ARG A 144 -5.10 -7.82 8.79
CA ARG A 144 -4.52 -7.14 9.95
C ARG A 144 -3.96 -5.78 9.56
N ASP A 145 -3.88 -4.88 10.52
CA ASP A 145 -3.29 -3.54 10.38
C ASP A 145 -3.88 -2.72 9.21
N ALA A 146 -5.17 -2.92 8.89
CA ALA A 146 -5.87 -2.09 7.90
C ALA A 146 -6.24 -0.69 8.44
N ALA A 147 -5.95 -0.43 9.72
CA ALA A 147 -6.11 0.87 10.35
C ALA A 147 -4.86 1.13 11.22
N GLY A 148 -4.20 2.26 10.99
CA GLY A 148 -3.00 2.66 11.73
C GLY A 148 -1.71 1.97 11.27
N ASN A 149 -0.67 2.04 12.09
CA ASN A 149 0.70 1.60 11.84
C ASN A 149 1.34 2.36 10.65
N ALA A 150 1.12 1.96 9.42
CA ALA A 150 1.54 2.69 8.22
C ALA A 150 0.36 2.85 7.26
N ALA A 151 0.13 4.06 6.77
CA ALA A 151 -0.81 4.30 5.69
C ALA A 151 -0.33 3.61 4.41
N GLU A 152 -1.23 3.22 3.54
CA GLU A 152 -0.91 2.32 2.43
C GLU A 152 -1.22 2.95 1.08
N TRP A 153 -0.25 2.91 0.16
CA TRP A 153 -0.45 3.31 -1.22
C TRP A 153 -1.49 2.44 -1.92
N CYS A 154 -2.42 3.10 -2.63
CA CYS A 154 -3.28 2.46 -3.60
C CYS A 154 -2.79 2.72 -5.03
N TRP A 155 -3.31 1.93 -5.97
CA TRP A 155 -3.07 2.14 -7.40
C TRP A 155 -3.65 3.45 -7.90
N ASP A 156 -4.82 3.85 -7.43
CA ASP A 156 -5.65 4.90 -7.99
C ASP A 156 -5.02 6.29 -7.91
N TRP A 157 -5.17 7.07 -8.98
CA TRP A 157 -5.09 8.51 -8.88
C TRP A 157 -6.23 9.04 -8.00
N SER A 158 -5.94 10.04 -7.19
CA SER A 158 -6.96 10.67 -6.36
C SER A 158 -7.88 11.55 -7.21
N GLY A 159 -9.17 11.35 -7.06
CA GLY A 159 -10.23 12.12 -7.73
C GLY A 159 -11.57 11.95 -7.02
N SER A 160 -12.63 12.54 -7.55
CA SER A 160 -13.99 12.28 -7.11
C SER A 160 -14.44 10.88 -7.51
N TYR A 161 -15.37 10.30 -6.76
CA TYR A 161 -16.04 9.07 -7.16
C TYR A 161 -17.09 9.39 -8.24
N ALA A 162 -16.65 9.47 -9.49
CA ALA A 162 -17.51 9.89 -10.60
C ALA A 162 -18.56 8.84 -10.97
N ASP A 163 -18.21 7.55 -10.84
CA ASP A 163 -19.12 6.44 -11.12
C ASP A 163 -19.07 5.44 -9.96
N ARG A 164 -20.12 5.44 -9.17
CA ARG A 164 -20.29 4.51 -8.03
C ARG A 164 -20.76 3.13 -8.46
N THR A 165 -21.14 2.96 -9.72
CA THR A 165 -21.65 1.69 -10.28
C THR A 165 -20.60 0.90 -11.05
N ALA A 166 -19.40 1.48 -11.27
CA ALA A 166 -18.32 0.80 -11.98
C ALA A 166 -17.90 -0.49 -11.28
N ALA A 167 -17.84 -1.57 -12.02
CA ALA A 167 -17.29 -2.82 -11.53
C ALA A 167 -15.75 -2.75 -11.53
N ASN A 168 -15.14 -3.11 -10.40
CA ASN A 168 -13.68 -3.11 -10.21
C ASN A 168 -13.01 -1.77 -10.63
N PRO A 169 -13.41 -0.64 -10.06
CA PRO A 169 -12.89 0.66 -10.47
C PRO A 169 -11.38 0.76 -10.17
N THR A 170 -10.66 1.44 -11.06
CA THR A 170 -9.20 1.67 -10.97
C THR A 170 -8.85 3.15 -10.79
N GLY A 171 -9.85 3.98 -10.47
CA GLY A 171 -9.71 5.42 -10.33
C GLY A 171 -9.62 6.18 -11.65
N PRO A 172 -9.38 7.49 -11.59
CA PRO A 172 -9.17 8.32 -12.78
C PRO A 172 -7.99 7.84 -13.63
N ALA A 173 -8.06 8.08 -14.94
CA ALA A 173 -6.99 7.69 -15.86
C ALA A 173 -5.69 8.48 -15.63
N THR A 174 -5.79 9.72 -15.16
CA THR A 174 -4.67 10.62 -14.88
C THR A 174 -4.89 11.37 -13.58
N GLY A 175 -3.82 11.92 -13.00
CA GLY A 175 -3.86 12.73 -11.80
C GLY A 175 -2.47 13.22 -11.40
N THR A 176 -2.39 13.96 -10.31
CA THR A 176 -1.13 14.49 -9.77
C THR A 176 -0.76 13.85 -8.43
N VAL A 177 -1.74 13.24 -7.75
CA VAL A 177 -1.56 12.59 -6.45
C VAL A 177 -2.23 11.22 -6.44
N ARG A 178 -1.58 10.24 -5.80
CA ARG A 178 -2.09 8.87 -5.62
C ARG A 178 -2.82 8.75 -4.28
N VAL A 179 -3.81 7.88 -4.25
CA VAL A 179 -4.60 7.60 -3.04
C VAL A 179 -3.74 6.87 -2.00
N VAL A 180 -3.94 7.26 -0.73
CA VAL A 180 -3.36 6.62 0.45
C VAL A 180 -4.49 6.33 1.44
N ARG A 181 -4.49 5.15 2.05
CA ARG A 181 -5.58 4.67 2.91
C ARG A 181 -5.05 4.15 4.26
N GLY A 182 -5.94 4.01 5.25
CA GLY A 182 -5.73 3.33 6.52
C GLY A 182 -5.22 4.20 7.66
N GLY A 183 -4.70 5.37 7.38
CA GLY A 183 -4.00 6.17 8.39
C GLY A 183 -2.73 5.49 8.90
N SER A 184 -2.02 6.13 9.82
CA SER A 184 -0.71 5.69 10.29
C SER A 184 -0.58 5.82 11.80
N TRP A 185 0.57 5.41 12.32
CA TRP A 185 0.96 5.57 13.72
C TRP A 185 0.85 7.01 14.24
N SER A 186 0.99 8.03 13.39
CA SER A 186 0.95 9.44 13.79
C SER A 186 -0.44 10.09 13.70
N ASN A 187 -1.42 9.42 13.09
CA ASN A 187 -2.76 9.99 12.91
C ASN A 187 -3.60 9.93 14.19
N ALA A 188 -4.54 10.88 14.32
CA ALA A 188 -5.66 10.78 15.26
C ALA A 188 -6.71 9.78 14.74
N SER A 189 -7.63 9.39 15.59
CA SER A 189 -8.69 8.39 15.34
C SER A 189 -9.45 8.58 14.01
N ALA A 190 -9.80 9.81 13.69
CA ALA A 190 -10.55 10.13 12.46
C ALA A 190 -9.84 9.67 11.18
N GLY A 191 -8.50 9.64 11.18
CA GLY A 191 -7.70 9.21 10.04
C GLY A 191 -7.68 7.69 9.83
N LEU A 192 -8.14 6.91 10.81
CA LEU A 192 -8.12 5.45 10.78
C LEU A 192 -9.42 4.82 10.27
N ARG A 193 -10.47 5.62 10.04
CA ARG A 193 -11.77 5.12 9.58
C ARG A 193 -11.61 4.42 8.21
N CYS A 194 -12.38 3.36 7.98
CA CYS A 194 -12.41 2.67 6.69
C CYS A 194 -12.66 3.60 5.51
N ALA A 195 -13.47 4.64 5.69
CA ALA A 195 -13.77 5.64 4.66
C ALA A 195 -12.76 6.81 4.63
N ALA A 196 -11.83 6.91 5.59
CA ALA A 196 -10.84 7.99 5.59
C ALA A 196 -9.91 7.86 4.40
N ARG A 197 -9.70 8.98 3.72
CA ARG A 197 -8.97 9.06 2.46
C ARG A 197 -7.92 10.14 2.55
N ALA A 198 -6.72 9.83 2.10
CA ALA A 198 -5.64 10.78 1.91
C ALA A 198 -5.04 10.62 0.52
N SER A 199 -4.19 11.54 0.13
CA SER A 199 -3.46 11.46 -1.13
C SER A 199 -2.10 12.14 -1.02
N LEU A 200 -1.13 11.65 -1.78
CA LEU A 200 0.22 12.18 -1.83
C LEU A 200 0.77 12.17 -3.26
N VAL A 201 1.70 13.07 -3.53
CA VAL A 201 2.48 13.04 -4.77
C VAL A 201 3.21 11.69 -4.86
N PRO A 202 3.23 10.99 -6.02
CA PRO A 202 3.79 9.63 -6.16
C PRO A 202 5.25 9.50 -5.73
N ALA A 203 6.05 10.56 -5.85
CA ALA A 203 7.45 10.58 -5.42
C ALA A 203 7.64 10.80 -3.91
N SER A 204 6.57 11.10 -3.17
CA SER A 204 6.66 11.33 -1.72
C SER A 204 7.14 10.08 -0.99
N SER A 205 8.09 10.26 -0.07
CA SER A 205 8.65 9.18 0.75
C SER A 205 8.75 9.65 2.20
N ASN A 206 7.67 9.53 2.95
CA ASN A 206 7.61 9.96 4.36
C ASN A 206 7.48 8.76 5.32
N THR A 207 7.69 9.01 6.62
CA THR A 207 7.73 7.99 7.66
C THR A 207 6.39 7.32 7.96
N VAL A 208 5.31 7.85 7.40
CA VAL A 208 3.94 7.41 7.73
C VAL A 208 3.30 6.57 6.63
N VAL A 209 3.95 6.47 5.45
CA VAL A 209 3.38 5.75 4.30
C VAL A 209 4.23 4.56 3.89
N GLY A 210 3.56 3.44 3.75
CA GLY A 210 4.06 2.16 3.27
C GLY A 210 3.19 1.58 2.16
N LEU A 211 3.13 0.26 2.07
CA LEU A 211 2.31 -0.44 1.08
C LEU A 211 1.78 -1.77 1.62
N ARG A 212 0.68 -2.18 1.03
CA ARG A 212 0.15 -3.55 1.08
C ARG A 212 0.11 -4.11 -0.33
N CYS A 213 0.63 -5.32 -0.52
CA CYS A 213 0.48 -6.02 -1.79
C CYS A 213 -0.80 -6.87 -1.76
N VAL A 214 -1.49 -6.90 -2.90
CA VAL A 214 -2.58 -7.84 -3.17
C VAL A 214 -2.23 -8.69 -4.38
N ARG A 215 -2.84 -9.86 -4.51
CA ARG A 215 -2.76 -10.69 -5.72
C ARG A 215 -4.11 -11.35 -5.97
N ARG A 216 -4.27 -11.79 -7.19
CA ARG A 216 -5.45 -12.55 -7.61
C ARG A 216 -5.39 -13.99 -7.12
#